data_7c8ea9a56fcaf9c6c61f69003a453998
#
_entry.id   7c8ea9a56fcaf9c6c61f69003a453998
#
_cell.length_a   1.000
_cell.length_b   1.000
_cell.length_c   1.000
_cell.angle_alpha   90.00
_cell.angle_beta   90.00
_cell.angle_gamma   90.00
#
_symmetry.space_group_name_H-M   'P 1'
#
loop_
_entity.id
_entity.type
_entity.pdbx_description
1 polymer ?
#
loop_
_entity_poly.entity_id
_entity_poly.type
_entity_poly.pdbx_seq_one_letter_code
_entity_poly.pdbx_strand_id
1 'polypeptide(L)'
;MRTHKQYIHLFFLILVMVVAPSINAQDTYQRNTSADVQHYVFALRLSDESNKIKGEAEITVAFKNGVNPFALDLIAQSGNYGMDVSGVFEGDTPANYSYEGNKIKIAPGPSEEKTRTYRVLYEGIPERGLVIDTTKFGQRSFFGDNWPNLARHWLPSVDHPYDKASVEFRITAPAHYDVVATGEKIEESNLGNGLKLTSYKEPAPVAMKVVTIGVTKFASKLLDEVYDIPVSAWVYPENRLEGFSDYGVATKVLKYFIDNIGPYSYAKLANMQAKTQWGGLENAGTIAYFENSVTGKNEVEGLIAHEVAHQWFGNSASEKDWNHVWLSEGFATYFAILYQESVYGNEKRKEELELDRKQIIDYYLKHPSPIIDPSITDPMKVLSVNTYQKGGWVLNMLRHKLGDESFWKGIRTYYKAFQNSNAISADFQKIMEEVSGEDLETFFQQWLFTKGHPELKWDWSYNKRKLQINIAQLQKHHIFKFPLEIGVIKDGKITTYTTEIDTAVKKHTIKMDSKPDKVILDPESWLLFEEKND
;
A
#
# COMPACT_ATOMS: atom_id res chain seq x y z
N MET A 1 65.35 53.81 4.49
CA MET A 1 64.89 52.43 4.51
C MET A 1 63.47 52.44 5.04
N ARG A 2 62.47 52.31 4.13
CA ARG A 2 61.03 52.22 4.51
C ARG A 2 60.58 50.80 4.20
N THR A 3 60.19 50.06 5.23
CA THR A 3 59.66 48.69 5.13
C THR A 3 58.14 48.75 4.87
N HIS A 4 57.70 48.26 3.72
CA HIS A 4 56.30 48.02 3.39
C HIS A 4 55.84 46.73 4.07
N LYS A 5 54.86 46.83 4.98
CA LYS A 5 54.07 45.69 5.47
C LYS A 5 52.88 45.46 4.54
N GLN A 6 52.87 44.35 3.83
CA GLN A 6 51.69 43.85 3.11
C GLN A 6 50.75 43.16 4.08
N TYR A 7 49.50 43.60 4.16
CA TYR A 7 48.40 42.93 4.84
C TYR A 7 47.69 42.03 3.84
N ILE A 8 47.77 40.69 4.08
CA ILE A 8 46.98 39.69 3.38
C ILE A 8 45.65 39.59 4.10
N HIS A 9 44.56 40.06 3.45
CA HIS A 9 43.20 39.83 3.93
C HIS A 9 42.73 38.47 3.46
N LEU A 10 42.63 37.53 4.41
CA LEU A 10 42.05 36.21 4.22
C LEU A 10 40.51 36.34 4.32
N PHE A 11 39.81 36.28 3.18
CA PHE A 11 38.35 36.21 3.15
C PHE A 11 37.94 34.78 3.48
N PHE A 12 37.42 34.55 4.68
CA PHE A 12 36.72 33.32 5.01
C PHE A 12 35.30 33.37 4.40
N LEU A 13 35.08 32.61 3.35
CA LEU A 13 33.74 32.35 2.82
C LEU A 13 33.04 31.36 3.77
N ILE A 14 32.17 31.85 4.65
CA ILE A 14 31.29 31.01 5.44
C ILE A 14 30.18 30.51 4.53
N LEU A 15 30.30 29.26 4.08
CA LEU A 15 29.22 28.54 3.39
C LEU A 15 28.14 28.20 4.44
N VAL A 16 27.11 29.02 4.54
CA VAL A 16 25.92 28.72 5.32
C VAL A 16 25.15 27.64 4.56
N MET A 17 25.34 26.37 4.93
CA MET A 17 24.41 25.32 4.54
C MET A 17 23.06 25.63 5.18
N VAL A 18 22.13 26.15 4.41
CA VAL A 18 20.73 26.18 4.77
C VAL A 18 20.24 24.73 4.69
N VAL A 19 20.30 24.04 5.83
CA VAL A 19 19.58 22.77 5.99
C VAL A 19 18.09 23.14 5.97
N ALA A 20 17.45 22.95 4.81
CA ALA A 20 16.01 23.00 4.75
C ALA A 20 15.46 21.99 5.78
N PRO A 21 14.52 22.37 6.65
CA PRO A 21 13.91 21.41 7.54
C PRO A 21 13.22 20.36 6.65
N SER A 22 13.69 19.14 6.69
CA SER A 22 12.95 18.01 6.16
C SER A 22 11.61 17.97 6.91
N ILE A 23 10.53 18.33 6.23
CA ILE A 23 9.16 18.15 6.74
C ILE A 23 8.97 16.64 6.79
N ASN A 24 9.34 16.02 7.89
CA ASN A 24 9.00 14.65 8.16
C ASN A 24 7.48 14.61 8.37
N ALA A 25 6.75 14.21 7.35
CA ALA A 25 5.36 13.82 7.46
C ALA A 25 5.33 12.56 8.32
N GLN A 26 5.09 12.70 9.60
CA GLN A 26 5.03 11.60 10.57
C GLN A 26 3.67 11.66 11.26
N ASP A 27 3.02 10.49 11.37
CA ASP A 27 1.78 10.38 12.10
C ASP A 27 1.98 10.54 13.63
N THR A 28 0.87 10.56 14.38
CA THR A 28 0.90 10.79 15.83
C THR A 28 1.07 9.53 16.68
N TYR A 29 1.25 8.36 16.05
CA TYR A 29 1.42 7.11 16.79
C TYR A 29 2.72 7.08 17.59
N GLN A 30 2.62 6.80 18.88
CA GLN A 30 3.79 6.72 19.76
C GLN A 30 4.53 5.39 19.52
N ARG A 31 5.63 5.45 18.79
CA ARG A 31 6.47 4.30 18.48
C ARG A 31 7.39 3.96 19.64
N ASN A 32 7.48 2.68 19.99
CA ASN A 32 8.48 2.19 20.94
C ASN A 32 9.69 1.65 20.18
N THR A 33 10.79 2.37 20.19
CA THR A 33 12.03 1.96 19.52
C THR A 33 12.92 1.03 20.35
N SER A 34 12.58 0.80 21.62
CA SER A 34 13.34 -0.08 22.52
C SER A 34 12.78 -1.50 22.60
N ALA A 35 11.52 -1.70 22.19
CA ALA A 35 10.87 -2.99 22.10
C ALA A 35 10.43 -3.24 20.64
N ASP A 36 10.60 -4.46 20.18
CA ASP A 36 10.39 -4.89 18.79
C ASP A 36 9.70 -6.25 18.83
N VAL A 37 8.45 -6.32 18.35
CA VAL A 37 7.73 -7.59 18.37
C VAL A 37 8.23 -8.48 17.24
N GLN A 38 8.59 -9.71 17.58
CA GLN A 38 9.17 -10.68 16.65
C GLN A 38 8.16 -11.71 16.18
N HIS A 39 7.19 -12.05 17.04
CA HIS A 39 6.22 -13.11 16.75
C HIS A 39 4.95 -12.94 17.57
N TYR A 40 3.82 -13.21 16.92
CA TYR A 40 2.52 -13.35 17.56
C TYR A 40 1.95 -14.75 17.35
N VAL A 41 1.37 -15.33 18.42
CA VAL A 41 0.47 -16.49 18.31
C VAL A 41 -0.90 -16.06 18.83
N PHE A 42 -1.93 -16.13 17.99
CA PHE A 42 -3.29 -15.81 18.35
C PHE A 42 -4.13 -17.08 18.38
N ALA A 43 -4.40 -17.63 19.57
CA ALA A 43 -5.33 -18.72 19.76
C ALA A 43 -6.73 -18.15 20.03
N LEU A 44 -7.65 -18.37 19.09
CA LEU A 44 -9.01 -17.81 19.13
C LEU A 44 -10.05 -18.90 19.17
N ARG A 45 -11.09 -18.69 19.97
CA ARG A 45 -12.28 -19.55 20.01
C ARG A 45 -13.50 -18.77 19.52
N LEU A 46 -14.12 -19.30 18.46
CA LEU A 46 -15.31 -18.75 17.81
C LEU A 46 -16.51 -19.67 18.08
N SER A 47 -17.72 -19.10 18.01
CA SER A 47 -18.96 -19.83 18.36
C SER A 47 -20.13 -19.41 17.45
N ASP A 48 -21.06 -20.31 17.22
CA ASP A 48 -22.35 -20.01 16.57
C ASP A 48 -23.32 -19.27 17.49
N GLU A 49 -23.12 -19.38 18.81
CA GLU A 49 -24.09 -18.90 19.80
C GLU A 49 -23.90 -17.43 20.14
N SER A 50 -22.71 -16.86 19.88
CA SER A 50 -22.35 -15.52 20.33
C SER A 50 -21.32 -14.84 19.42
N ASN A 51 -21.34 -13.50 19.39
CA ASN A 51 -20.28 -12.70 18.80
C ASN A 51 -19.09 -12.50 19.75
N LYS A 52 -19.19 -13.00 20.98
CA LYS A 52 -18.09 -12.97 21.94
C LYS A 52 -17.01 -13.96 21.51
N ILE A 53 -15.80 -13.46 21.35
CA ILE A 53 -14.61 -14.28 21.11
C ILE A 53 -13.85 -14.47 22.42
N LYS A 54 -13.12 -15.59 22.53
CA LYS A 54 -12.10 -15.80 23.56
C LYS A 54 -10.76 -15.92 22.88
N GLY A 55 -9.77 -15.18 23.39
CA GLY A 55 -8.44 -15.14 22.84
C GLY A 55 -7.36 -15.38 23.89
N GLU A 56 -6.32 -16.06 23.45
CA GLU A 56 -5.03 -16.12 24.11
C GLU A 56 -3.99 -15.65 23.07
N ALA A 57 -3.23 -14.59 23.41
CA ALA A 57 -2.19 -14.10 22.55
C ALA A 57 -0.83 -14.31 23.21
N GLU A 58 0.10 -15.01 22.52
CA GLU A 58 1.50 -15.07 22.92
C GLU A 58 2.27 -14.06 22.06
N ILE A 59 3.03 -13.16 22.71
CA ILE A 59 3.74 -12.07 22.07
C ILE A 59 5.23 -12.18 22.43
N THR A 60 6.06 -12.48 21.45
CA THR A 60 7.52 -12.53 21.62
C THR A 60 8.12 -11.18 21.27
N VAL A 61 8.77 -10.55 22.25
CA VAL A 61 9.33 -9.19 22.17
C VAL A 61 10.84 -9.21 22.35
N ALA A 62 11.57 -8.61 21.42
CA ALA A 62 13.00 -8.35 21.55
C ALA A 62 13.27 -6.93 22.07
N PHE A 63 14.10 -6.79 23.09
CA PHE A 63 14.49 -5.52 23.70
C PHE A 63 15.87 -5.07 23.23
N LYS A 64 15.96 -3.90 22.57
CA LYS A 64 17.20 -3.40 21.92
C LYS A 64 18.15 -2.67 22.89
N ASN A 65 17.60 -1.85 23.81
CA ASN A 65 18.37 -0.95 24.68
C ASN A 65 18.04 -1.15 26.16
N GLY A 66 18.15 -2.40 26.64
CA GLY A 66 17.68 -2.78 27.98
C GLY A 66 16.19 -3.09 27.99
N VAL A 67 15.74 -3.79 29.01
CA VAL A 67 14.35 -4.22 29.14
C VAL A 67 13.52 -3.06 29.68
N ASN A 68 12.66 -2.50 28.85
CA ASN A 68 11.83 -1.34 29.15
C ASN A 68 10.33 -1.69 29.05
N PRO A 69 9.45 -0.96 29.73
CA PRO A 69 8.01 -1.09 29.54
C PRO A 69 7.62 -0.90 28.08
N PHE A 70 6.67 -1.69 27.63
CA PHE A 70 6.10 -1.61 26.29
C PHE A 70 4.57 -1.70 26.33
N ALA A 71 3.91 -1.37 25.24
CA ALA A 71 2.46 -1.37 25.17
C ALA A 71 1.97 -2.08 23.91
N LEU A 72 0.88 -2.81 24.07
CA LEU A 72 0.09 -3.39 23.00
C LEU A 72 -1.22 -2.61 22.91
N ASP A 73 -1.68 -2.34 21.70
CA ASP A 73 -3.00 -1.77 21.46
C ASP A 73 -4.06 -2.85 21.60
N LEU A 74 -5.11 -2.56 22.35
CA LEU A 74 -6.32 -3.36 22.45
C LEU A 74 -7.45 -2.44 22.93
N ILE A 75 -8.60 -2.47 22.24
CA ILE A 75 -9.75 -1.66 22.62
C ILE A 75 -10.42 -2.26 23.85
N ALA A 76 -10.42 -1.50 24.94
CA ALA A 76 -11.03 -1.91 26.20
C ALA A 76 -12.56 -1.98 26.08
N GLN A 77 -13.17 -2.85 26.89
CA GLN A 77 -14.62 -2.99 26.92
C GLN A 77 -15.31 -1.68 27.28
N SER A 78 -16.28 -1.30 26.44
CA SER A 78 -17.16 -0.16 26.65
C SER A 78 -18.56 -0.53 26.16
N GLY A 79 -19.54 -0.49 27.05
CA GLY A 79 -20.89 -0.98 26.73
C GLY A 79 -20.87 -2.48 26.35
N ASN A 80 -21.34 -2.79 25.14
CA ASN A 80 -21.42 -4.17 24.65
C ASN A 80 -20.18 -4.61 23.84
N TYR A 81 -19.23 -3.71 23.57
CA TYR A 81 -18.10 -3.96 22.68
C TYR A 81 -16.77 -3.77 23.38
N GLY A 82 -15.72 -4.28 22.75
CA GLY A 82 -14.35 -4.22 23.26
C GLY A 82 -13.94 -5.48 24.00
N MET A 83 -12.72 -5.49 24.51
CA MET A 83 -12.08 -6.65 25.12
C MET A 83 -11.83 -6.43 26.62
N ASP A 84 -12.06 -7.49 27.40
CA ASP A 84 -11.60 -7.62 28.79
C ASP A 84 -10.32 -8.44 28.81
N VAL A 85 -9.33 -8.01 29.60
CA VAL A 85 -8.10 -8.75 29.85
C VAL A 85 -8.15 -9.38 31.23
N SER A 86 -8.19 -10.70 31.27
CA SER A 86 -8.25 -11.47 32.54
C SER A 86 -6.89 -11.75 33.15
N GLY A 87 -5.80 -11.61 32.38
CA GLY A 87 -4.44 -11.77 32.89
C GLY A 87 -3.37 -11.58 31.82
N VAL A 88 -2.19 -11.16 32.28
CA VAL A 88 -0.97 -11.12 31.49
C VAL A 88 0.10 -11.90 32.25
N PHE A 89 0.85 -12.74 31.55
CA PHE A 89 1.86 -13.63 32.12
C PHE A 89 3.16 -13.56 31.35
N GLU A 90 4.27 -13.75 32.02
CA GLU A 90 5.57 -14.05 31.43
C GLU A 90 5.92 -15.51 31.80
N GLY A 91 5.87 -16.41 30.81
CA GLY A 91 5.79 -17.84 31.10
C GLY A 91 4.52 -18.17 31.92
N ASP A 92 4.72 -18.81 33.09
CA ASP A 92 3.63 -19.10 34.03
C ASP A 92 3.50 -18.05 35.15
N THR A 93 4.35 -17.03 35.18
CA THR A 93 4.37 -16.02 36.23
C THR A 93 3.49 -14.83 35.80
N PRO A 94 2.56 -14.34 36.68
CA PRO A 94 1.82 -13.11 36.41
C PRO A 94 2.75 -11.93 36.18
N ALA A 95 2.58 -11.25 35.05
CA ALA A 95 3.33 -10.05 34.72
C ALA A 95 2.70 -8.81 35.37
N ASN A 96 3.52 -7.80 35.65
CA ASN A 96 3.01 -6.49 36.07
C ASN A 96 2.49 -5.71 34.85
N TYR A 97 1.21 -5.41 34.81
CA TYR A 97 0.58 -4.68 33.71
C TYR A 97 -0.52 -3.73 34.17
N SER A 98 -0.84 -2.76 33.32
CA SER A 98 -2.06 -1.98 33.41
C SER A 98 -2.80 -2.04 32.06
N TYR A 99 -4.14 -1.94 32.11
CA TYR A 99 -4.97 -1.89 30.90
C TYR A 99 -5.83 -0.63 30.96
N GLU A 100 -5.33 0.42 30.30
CA GLU A 100 -5.93 1.76 30.34
C GLU A 100 -5.73 2.46 28.99
N GLY A 101 -6.69 3.28 28.58
CA GLY A 101 -6.59 4.07 27.35
C GLY A 101 -6.45 3.20 26.09
N ASN A 102 -7.12 2.05 26.07
CA ASN A 102 -7.06 1.08 24.98
C ASN A 102 -5.63 0.52 24.73
N LYS A 103 -4.83 0.43 25.78
CA LYS A 103 -3.48 -0.13 25.75
C LYS A 103 -3.21 -1.05 26.94
N ILE A 104 -2.63 -2.20 26.66
CA ILE A 104 -2.03 -3.07 27.67
C ILE A 104 -0.59 -2.65 27.83
N LYS A 105 -0.26 -2.00 28.94
CA LYS A 105 1.12 -1.58 29.26
C LYS A 105 1.74 -2.65 30.15
N ILE A 106 2.80 -3.29 29.69
CA ILE A 106 3.51 -4.36 30.38
C ILE A 106 4.83 -3.80 30.91
N ALA A 107 5.07 -4.00 32.23
CA ALA A 107 6.33 -3.68 32.88
C ALA A 107 7.11 -4.98 33.09
N PRO A 108 8.13 -5.30 32.27
CA PRO A 108 8.90 -6.52 32.38
C PRO A 108 9.58 -6.66 33.74
N GLY A 109 9.57 -7.87 34.31
CA GLY A 109 10.32 -8.18 35.52
C GLY A 109 11.84 -8.14 35.30
N PRO A 110 12.66 -8.19 36.37
CA PRO A 110 14.10 -8.23 36.28
C PRO A 110 14.57 -9.54 35.61
N SER A 111 15.32 -9.44 34.53
CA SER A 111 15.97 -10.55 33.82
C SER A 111 17.00 -9.99 32.86
N GLU A 112 18.03 -10.78 32.53
CA GLU A 112 19.03 -10.44 31.52
C GLU A 112 18.62 -10.85 30.11
N GLU A 113 17.52 -11.62 29.96
CA GLU A 113 17.04 -12.08 28.67
C GLU A 113 16.48 -10.91 27.86
N LYS A 114 17.01 -10.75 26.65
CA LYS A 114 16.61 -9.67 25.72
C LYS A 114 15.38 -10.04 24.90
N THR A 115 15.07 -11.31 24.75
CA THR A 115 13.87 -11.78 24.03
C THR A 115 12.96 -12.50 25.02
N ARG A 116 11.73 -12.06 25.11
CA ARG A 116 10.77 -12.57 26.10
C ARG A 116 9.41 -12.79 25.48
N THR A 117 8.66 -13.73 25.98
CA THR A 117 7.29 -14.04 25.53
C THR A 117 6.30 -13.73 26.64
N TYR A 118 5.29 -12.95 26.28
CA TYR A 118 4.18 -12.57 27.14
C TYR A 118 2.89 -13.20 26.62
N ARG A 119 2.07 -13.72 27.53
CA ARG A 119 0.78 -14.34 27.24
C ARG A 119 -0.33 -13.46 27.80
N VAL A 120 -1.25 -13.03 26.93
CA VAL A 120 -2.40 -12.19 27.26
C VAL A 120 -3.67 -13.02 27.11
N LEU A 121 -4.44 -13.17 28.19
CA LEU A 121 -5.76 -13.82 28.18
C LEU A 121 -6.84 -12.75 28.09
N TYR A 122 -7.71 -12.86 27.08
CA TYR A 122 -8.74 -11.85 26.85
C TYR A 122 -10.02 -12.44 26.26
N GLU A 123 -11.12 -11.72 26.40
CA GLU A 123 -12.38 -12.06 25.77
C GLU A 123 -13.23 -10.82 25.54
N GLY A 124 -14.13 -10.85 24.56
CA GLY A 124 -15.03 -9.71 24.30
C GLY A 124 -15.74 -9.82 22.97
N ILE A 125 -16.45 -8.76 22.61
CA ILE A 125 -17.15 -8.62 21.34
C ILE A 125 -16.42 -7.54 20.53
N PRO A 126 -15.77 -7.89 19.38
CA PRO A 126 -15.15 -6.90 18.52
C PRO A 126 -16.19 -5.89 18.02
N GLU A 127 -15.88 -4.59 18.11
CA GLU A 127 -16.69 -3.54 17.48
C GLU A 127 -16.38 -3.45 15.98
N ARG A 128 -15.12 -3.63 15.63
CA ARG A 128 -14.55 -3.54 14.27
C ARG A 128 -13.41 -4.55 14.14
N GLY A 129 -12.75 -4.60 12.97
CA GLY A 129 -11.55 -5.41 12.76
C GLY A 129 -11.82 -6.90 12.55
N LEU A 130 -12.75 -7.49 13.27
CA LEU A 130 -13.32 -8.81 12.98
C LEU A 130 -14.81 -8.64 12.70
N VAL A 131 -15.19 -8.76 11.43
CA VAL A 131 -16.58 -8.67 10.98
C VAL A 131 -17.27 -10.01 11.28
N ILE A 132 -18.15 -10.01 12.28
CA ILE A 132 -18.98 -11.18 12.67
C ILE A 132 -20.40 -10.91 12.21
N ASP A 133 -20.82 -11.56 11.11
CA ASP A 133 -22.09 -11.29 10.47
C ASP A 133 -22.58 -12.53 9.70
N THR A 134 -23.55 -12.36 8.84
CA THR A 134 -24.01 -13.37 7.87
C THR A 134 -23.59 -12.98 6.46
N THR A 135 -23.17 -13.97 5.66
CA THR A 135 -22.91 -13.80 4.22
C THR A 135 -24.22 -13.43 3.48
N LYS A 136 -24.12 -12.98 2.24
CA LYS A 136 -25.30 -12.72 1.39
C LYS A 136 -26.21 -13.94 1.19
N PHE A 137 -25.75 -15.14 1.52
CA PHE A 137 -26.53 -16.40 1.49
C PHE A 137 -27.02 -16.85 2.86
N GLY A 138 -26.89 -16.00 3.90
CA GLY A 138 -27.40 -16.29 5.24
C GLY A 138 -26.51 -17.20 6.09
N GLN A 139 -25.29 -17.52 5.68
CA GLN A 139 -24.33 -18.30 6.45
C GLN A 139 -23.60 -17.38 7.43
N ARG A 140 -23.44 -17.82 8.69
CA ARG A 140 -22.62 -17.09 9.67
C ARG A 140 -21.16 -17.07 9.23
N SER A 141 -20.49 -15.94 9.47
CA SER A 141 -19.13 -15.71 9.02
C SER A 141 -18.33 -14.83 9.97
N PHE A 142 -17.00 -14.99 9.92
CA PHE A 142 -16.03 -14.20 10.66
C PHE A 142 -14.91 -13.84 9.69
N PHE A 143 -14.72 -12.53 9.43
CA PHE A 143 -13.71 -12.03 8.50
C PHE A 143 -12.84 -10.96 9.15
N GLY A 144 -11.52 -11.15 9.14
CA GLY A 144 -10.58 -10.12 9.54
C GLY A 144 -10.55 -8.97 8.52
N ASP A 145 -10.84 -7.75 8.99
CA ASP A 145 -10.84 -6.49 8.23
C ASP A 145 -10.08 -5.44 9.07
N ASN A 146 -8.75 -5.54 9.05
CA ASN A 146 -7.87 -4.80 9.96
C ASN A 146 -7.44 -3.42 9.45
N TRP A 147 -7.67 -3.12 8.19
CA TRP A 147 -7.20 -1.88 7.59
C TRP A 147 -7.95 -0.64 8.13
N PRO A 148 -7.27 0.46 8.49
CA PRO A 148 -5.82 0.64 8.59
C PRO A 148 -5.23 0.14 9.92
N ASN A 149 -5.95 0.27 11.04
CA ASN A 149 -5.49 -0.01 12.41
C ASN A 149 -6.60 -0.58 13.28
N LEU A 150 -7.35 -1.54 12.72
CA LEU A 150 -8.51 -2.15 13.38
C LEU A 150 -8.20 -3.52 14.01
N ALA A 151 -6.97 -4.02 13.88
CA ALA A 151 -6.53 -5.23 14.57
C ALA A 151 -6.70 -5.11 16.09
N ARG A 152 -6.47 -3.93 16.64
CA ARG A 152 -6.64 -3.60 18.06
C ARG A 152 -8.03 -3.83 18.63
N HIS A 153 -9.04 -4.04 17.80
CA HIS A 153 -10.38 -4.34 18.27
C HIS A 153 -10.56 -5.80 18.68
N TRP A 154 -9.59 -6.70 18.30
CA TRP A 154 -9.70 -8.12 18.57
C TRP A 154 -8.37 -8.86 18.79
N LEU A 155 -7.23 -8.22 18.46
CA LEU A 155 -5.88 -8.76 18.62
C LEU A 155 -5.01 -7.79 19.44
N PRO A 156 -4.52 -8.16 20.62
CA PRO A 156 -3.54 -7.35 21.34
C PRO A 156 -2.23 -7.33 20.57
N SER A 157 -1.85 -6.17 20.04
CA SER A 157 -0.72 -6.03 19.11
C SER A 157 -0.18 -4.62 19.04
N VAL A 158 0.99 -4.44 18.42
CA VAL A 158 1.43 -3.13 17.93
C VAL A 158 0.73 -2.89 16.59
N ASP A 159 -0.40 -2.16 16.65
CA ASP A 159 -1.28 -1.99 15.50
C ASP A 159 -0.89 -0.77 14.66
N HIS A 160 0.30 -0.83 14.06
CA HIS A 160 0.88 0.20 13.22
C HIS A 160 1.91 -0.40 12.25
N PRO A 161 1.99 0.07 10.98
CA PRO A 161 2.88 -0.52 9.98
C PRO A 161 4.37 -0.43 10.27
N TYR A 162 4.82 0.43 11.21
CA TYR A 162 6.24 0.49 11.56
C TYR A 162 6.77 -0.79 12.23
N ASP A 163 5.89 -1.59 12.85
CA ASP A 163 6.22 -2.83 13.53
C ASP A 163 5.69 -4.01 12.70
N LYS A 164 6.55 -4.94 12.38
CA LYS A 164 6.22 -6.14 11.60
C LYS A 164 6.74 -7.36 12.33
N ALA A 165 5.91 -8.39 12.41
CA ALA A 165 6.24 -9.63 13.09
C ALA A 165 5.70 -10.83 12.32
N SER A 166 6.29 -12.01 12.51
CA SER A 166 5.69 -13.26 12.10
C SER A 166 4.41 -13.55 12.88
N VAL A 167 3.47 -14.27 12.29
CA VAL A 167 2.17 -14.54 12.93
C VAL A 167 1.76 -15.99 12.81
N GLU A 168 1.12 -16.51 13.88
CA GLU A 168 0.47 -17.82 13.92
C GLU A 168 -0.96 -17.64 14.41
N PHE A 169 -1.92 -18.19 13.68
CA PHE A 169 -3.31 -18.30 14.11
C PHE A 169 -3.65 -19.73 14.49
N ARG A 170 -4.28 -19.93 15.65
CA ARG A 170 -4.86 -21.18 16.15
C ARG A 170 -6.35 -20.99 16.36
N ILE A 171 -7.16 -21.35 15.36
CA ILE A 171 -8.58 -21.08 15.35
C ILE A 171 -9.37 -22.32 15.77
N THR A 172 -10.01 -22.26 16.94
CA THR A 172 -10.99 -23.25 17.37
C THR A 172 -12.39 -22.76 17.02
N ALA A 173 -13.08 -23.47 16.15
CA ALA A 173 -14.42 -23.13 15.69
C ALA A 173 -15.31 -24.37 15.57
N PRO A 174 -16.65 -24.23 15.45
CA PRO A 174 -17.54 -25.35 15.08
C PRO A 174 -17.03 -26.08 13.84
N ALA A 175 -17.06 -27.43 13.90
CA ALA A 175 -16.39 -28.29 12.89
C ALA A 175 -16.98 -28.18 11.48
N HIS A 176 -18.16 -27.56 11.31
CA HIS A 176 -18.80 -27.34 10.01
C HIS A 176 -18.26 -26.11 9.27
N TYR A 177 -17.43 -25.31 9.90
CA TYR A 177 -16.74 -24.19 9.22
C TYR A 177 -15.44 -24.63 8.57
N ASP A 178 -15.13 -23.99 7.45
CA ASP A 178 -13.79 -23.97 6.87
C ASP A 178 -13.07 -22.71 7.37
N VAL A 179 -11.76 -22.84 7.53
CA VAL A 179 -10.90 -21.74 8.00
C VAL A 179 -9.81 -21.50 6.97
N VAL A 180 -9.64 -20.25 6.58
CA VAL A 180 -8.47 -19.76 5.84
C VAL A 180 -7.90 -18.54 6.57
N ALA A 181 -6.58 -18.42 6.69
CA ALA A 181 -5.94 -17.33 7.41
C ALA A 181 -4.62 -16.96 6.75
N THR A 182 -4.02 -15.83 7.16
CA THR A 182 -2.66 -15.43 6.80
C THR A 182 -1.68 -16.55 7.14
N GLY A 183 -0.80 -16.89 6.18
CA GLY A 183 0.21 -17.94 6.30
C GLY A 183 -0.23 -19.30 5.73
N GLU A 184 0.61 -20.31 5.92
CA GLU A 184 0.38 -21.69 5.51
C GLU A 184 -0.42 -22.45 6.57
N LYS A 185 -1.33 -23.35 6.14
CA LYS A 185 -2.04 -24.24 7.06
C LYS A 185 -1.09 -25.33 7.57
N ILE A 186 -0.83 -25.31 8.88
CA ILE A 186 0.10 -26.25 9.53
C ILE A 186 -0.61 -27.36 10.30
N GLU A 187 -1.90 -27.15 10.66
CA GLU A 187 -2.67 -28.14 11.40
C GLU A 187 -4.16 -28.03 11.09
N GLU A 188 -4.86 -29.16 11.04
CA GLU A 188 -6.31 -29.24 11.13
C GLU A 188 -6.68 -30.49 11.93
N SER A 189 -7.24 -30.32 13.12
CA SER A 189 -7.51 -31.41 14.08
C SER A 189 -8.96 -31.36 14.59
N ASN A 190 -9.65 -32.49 14.56
CA ASN A 190 -10.96 -32.60 15.17
C ASN A 190 -10.80 -32.77 16.69
N LEU A 191 -11.33 -31.82 17.47
CA LEU A 191 -11.23 -31.84 18.93
C LEU A 191 -12.34 -32.63 19.62
N GLY A 192 -13.27 -33.19 18.85
CA GLY A 192 -14.51 -33.77 19.40
C GLY A 192 -15.54 -32.71 19.78
N ASN A 193 -16.69 -33.13 20.24
CA ASN A 193 -17.81 -32.25 20.66
C ASN A 193 -18.21 -31.20 19.61
N GLY A 194 -18.05 -31.52 18.32
CA GLY A 194 -18.40 -30.62 17.23
C GLY A 194 -17.45 -29.44 17.02
N LEU A 195 -16.24 -29.48 17.57
CA LEU A 195 -15.20 -28.44 17.42
C LEU A 195 -14.02 -28.96 16.59
N LYS A 196 -13.41 -28.03 15.87
CA LYS A 196 -12.19 -28.24 15.07
C LYS A 196 -11.17 -27.13 15.36
N LEU A 197 -9.91 -27.51 15.51
CA LEU A 197 -8.76 -26.61 15.53
C LEU A 197 -8.17 -26.54 14.12
N THR A 198 -7.93 -25.33 13.63
CA THR A 198 -7.17 -25.10 12.39
C THR A 198 -6.09 -24.08 12.68
N SER A 199 -4.83 -24.41 12.37
CA SER A 199 -3.68 -23.55 12.62
C SER A 199 -3.00 -23.12 11.32
N TYR A 200 -2.67 -21.83 11.25
CA TYR A 200 -1.95 -21.20 10.14
C TYR A 200 -0.71 -20.46 10.67
N LYS A 201 0.38 -20.47 9.91
CA LYS A 201 1.62 -19.78 10.29
C LYS A 201 2.23 -19.04 9.12
N GLU A 202 2.53 -17.74 9.33
CA GLU A 202 3.25 -16.89 8.39
C GLU A 202 4.61 -16.52 9.01
N PRO A 203 5.70 -17.07 8.47
CA PRO A 203 7.05 -16.79 8.97
C PRO A 203 7.59 -15.42 8.51
N ALA A 204 7.11 -14.88 7.37
CA ALA A 204 7.51 -13.57 6.93
C ALA A 204 6.92 -12.49 7.85
N PRO A 205 7.69 -11.46 8.23
CA PRO A 205 7.17 -10.39 9.07
C PRO A 205 6.14 -9.54 8.32
N VAL A 206 4.96 -9.41 8.93
CA VAL A 206 3.81 -8.65 8.40
C VAL A 206 3.33 -7.62 9.40
N ALA A 207 2.80 -6.50 8.93
CA ALA A 207 2.11 -5.52 9.76
C ALA A 207 0.71 -6.03 10.11
N MET A 208 0.17 -5.67 11.28
CA MET A 208 -1.14 -6.12 11.72
C MET A 208 -2.29 -5.69 10.80
N LYS A 209 -2.13 -4.63 10.03
CA LYS A 209 -3.13 -4.17 9.06
C LYS A 209 -3.46 -5.21 7.98
N VAL A 210 -2.53 -6.12 7.67
CA VAL A 210 -2.65 -7.10 6.58
C VAL A 210 -2.74 -8.55 7.05
N VAL A 211 -2.98 -8.80 8.33
CA VAL A 211 -3.30 -10.14 8.83
C VAL A 211 -4.81 -10.37 8.82
N THR A 212 -5.23 -11.59 8.52
CA THR A 212 -6.67 -11.91 8.43
C THR A 212 -6.97 -13.35 8.79
N ILE A 213 -8.24 -13.58 9.12
CA ILE A 213 -8.88 -14.89 9.11
C ILE A 213 -10.18 -14.81 8.31
N GLY A 214 -10.55 -15.91 7.66
CA GLY A 214 -11.88 -16.13 7.09
C GLY A 214 -12.44 -17.43 7.62
N VAL A 215 -13.59 -17.38 8.30
CA VAL A 215 -14.24 -18.54 8.90
C VAL A 215 -15.71 -18.53 8.52
N THR A 216 -16.11 -19.45 7.68
CA THR A 216 -17.49 -19.71 7.24
C THR A 216 -17.54 -21.05 6.51
N LYS A 217 -18.65 -21.39 5.88
CA LYS A 217 -18.68 -22.50 4.93
C LYS A 217 -18.15 -22.03 3.60
N PHE A 218 -17.03 -22.58 3.16
CA PHE A 218 -16.42 -22.29 1.87
C PHE A 218 -16.49 -23.50 0.91
N ALA A 219 -16.56 -23.21 -0.38
CA ALA A 219 -16.03 -24.08 -1.41
C ALA A 219 -14.62 -23.57 -1.74
N SER A 220 -13.62 -24.43 -1.60
CA SER A 220 -12.23 -24.10 -1.93
C SER A 220 -11.71 -24.94 -3.09
N LYS A 221 -10.78 -24.36 -3.85
CA LYS A 221 -10.12 -25.03 -4.98
C LYS A 221 -8.69 -24.52 -5.12
N LEU A 222 -7.73 -25.43 -5.23
CA LEU A 222 -6.41 -25.10 -5.76
C LEU A 222 -6.59 -24.76 -7.24
N LEU A 223 -6.26 -23.52 -7.62
CA LEU A 223 -6.39 -23.03 -9.00
C LEU A 223 -5.18 -23.45 -9.83
N ASP A 224 -3.97 -23.24 -9.28
CA ASP A 224 -2.70 -23.59 -9.90
C ASP A 224 -1.56 -23.48 -8.87
N GLU A 225 -0.34 -23.88 -9.27
CA GLU A 225 0.91 -23.60 -8.57
C GLU A 225 1.80 -22.74 -9.46
N VAL A 226 2.18 -21.57 -8.97
CA VAL A 226 3.04 -20.62 -9.68
C VAL A 226 4.41 -20.58 -8.97
N TYR A 227 5.44 -21.17 -9.57
CA TYR A 227 6.78 -21.30 -8.99
C TYR A 227 6.75 -21.87 -7.55
N ASP A 228 6.05 -23.00 -7.39
CA ASP A 228 5.83 -23.71 -6.13
C ASP A 228 4.97 -22.93 -5.10
N ILE A 229 4.33 -21.84 -5.51
CA ILE A 229 3.39 -21.08 -4.68
C ILE A 229 1.96 -21.54 -5.02
N PRO A 230 1.24 -22.19 -4.09
CA PRO A 230 -0.14 -22.60 -4.32
C PRO A 230 -1.07 -21.38 -4.38
N VAL A 231 -1.82 -21.27 -5.46
CA VAL A 231 -2.86 -20.26 -5.67
C VAL A 231 -4.22 -20.90 -5.54
N SER A 232 -5.05 -20.41 -4.63
CA SER A 232 -6.36 -20.99 -4.35
C SER A 232 -7.49 -19.96 -4.33
N ALA A 233 -8.71 -20.43 -4.60
CA ALA A 233 -9.94 -19.67 -4.42
C ALA A 233 -10.76 -20.27 -3.29
N TRP A 234 -11.32 -19.39 -2.44
CA TRP A 234 -12.17 -19.67 -1.30
C TRP A 234 -13.45 -18.84 -1.44
N VAL A 235 -14.53 -19.45 -1.90
CA VAL A 235 -15.77 -18.74 -2.23
C VAL A 235 -16.95 -19.39 -1.54
N TYR A 236 -18.06 -18.68 -1.43
CA TYR A 236 -19.27 -19.28 -0.90
C TYR A 236 -19.72 -20.45 -1.77
N PRO A 237 -20.24 -21.54 -1.19
CA PRO A 237 -20.62 -22.75 -1.95
C PRO A 237 -21.57 -22.47 -3.12
N GLU A 238 -22.44 -21.48 -2.97
CA GLU A 238 -23.41 -21.05 -3.97
C GLU A 238 -22.73 -20.38 -5.19
N ASN A 239 -21.56 -19.78 -4.98
CA ASN A 239 -20.77 -19.10 -6.01
C ASN A 239 -19.57 -19.91 -6.53
N ARG A 240 -19.48 -21.20 -6.25
CA ARG A 240 -18.26 -22.00 -6.48
C ARG A 240 -17.77 -22.00 -7.93
N LEU A 241 -18.67 -22.09 -8.91
CA LEU A 241 -18.27 -22.19 -10.32
C LEU A 241 -17.80 -20.84 -10.86
N GLU A 242 -18.59 -19.81 -10.61
CA GLU A 242 -18.29 -18.44 -11.01
C GLU A 242 -17.03 -17.92 -10.31
N GLY A 243 -16.90 -18.15 -9.01
CA GLY A 243 -15.78 -17.65 -8.23
C GLY A 243 -14.45 -18.34 -8.55
N PHE A 244 -14.48 -19.65 -8.84
CA PHE A 244 -13.28 -20.35 -9.32
C PHE A 244 -12.83 -19.86 -10.70
N SER A 245 -13.78 -19.40 -11.54
CA SER A 245 -13.47 -18.78 -12.84
C SER A 245 -12.91 -17.37 -12.63
N ASP A 246 -13.65 -16.50 -11.91
CA ASP A 246 -13.31 -15.10 -11.74
C ASP A 246 -11.95 -14.91 -11.02
N TYR A 247 -11.69 -15.71 -9.98
CA TYR A 247 -10.42 -15.62 -9.23
C TYR A 247 -9.26 -16.36 -9.90
N GLY A 248 -9.54 -17.11 -11.00
CA GLY A 248 -8.52 -17.83 -11.76
C GLY A 248 -7.44 -16.93 -12.36
N VAL A 249 -7.75 -15.66 -12.63
CA VAL A 249 -6.78 -14.70 -13.19
C VAL A 249 -5.62 -14.40 -12.22
N ALA A 250 -5.81 -14.60 -10.91
CA ALA A 250 -4.77 -14.38 -9.90
C ALA A 250 -3.48 -15.16 -10.17
N THR A 251 -3.58 -16.33 -10.83
CA THR A 251 -2.41 -17.15 -11.21
C THR A 251 -1.52 -16.42 -12.22
N LYS A 252 -2.13 -15.77 -13.23
CA LYS A 252 -1.42 -15.01 -14.26
C LYS A 252 -0.82 -13.73 -13.70
N VAL A 253 -1.57 -13.05 -12.82
CA VAL A 253 -1.15 -11.82 -12.16
C VAL A 253 0.05 -12.10 -11.24
N LEU A 254 -0.03 -13.15 -10.41
CA LEU A 254 1.07 -13.57 -9.53
C LEU A 254 2.35 -13.84 -10.33
N LYS A 255 2.22 -14.62 -11.42
CA LYS A 255 3.35 -14.92 -12.31
C LYS A 255 3.97 -13.66 -12.89
N TYR A 256 3.13 -12.74 -13.40
CA TYR A 256 3.60 -11.48 -13.97
C TYR A 256 4.43 -10.67 -12.96
N PHE A 257 3.98 -10.53 -11.73
CA PHE A 257 4.71 -9.75 -10.73
C PHE A 257 5.99 -10.45 -10.24
N ILE A 258 5.99 -11.77 -10.10
CA ILE A 258 7.23 -12.51 -9.79
C ILE A 258 8.28 -12.27 -10.89
N ASP A 259 7.89 -12.39 -12.15
CA ASP A 259 8.80 -12.26 -13.29
C ASP A 259 9.37 -10.85 -13.44
N ASN A 260 8.60 -9.81 -13.09
CA ASN A 260 8.98 -8.42 -13.34
C ASN A 260 9.57 -7.70 -12.13
N ILE A 261 9.13 -8.03 -10.90
CA ILE A 261 9.53 -7.33 -9.67
C ILE A 261 10.56 -8.16 -8.88
N GLY A 262 10.23 -9.41 -8.58
CA GLY A 262 11.06 -10.28 -7.76
C GLY A 262 10.27 -11.32 -6.96
N PRO A 263 10.91 -12.05 -6.05
CA PRO A 263 10.29 -13.19 -5.38
C PRO A 263 9.08 -12.77 -4.53
N TYR A 264 8.06 -13.61 -4.54
CA TYR A 264 6.91 -13.52 -3.64
C TYR A 264 7.32 -13.83 -2.20
N SER A 265 6.80 -13.10 -1.22
CA SER A 265 7.27 -13.21 0.18
C SER A 265 6.51 -14.25 1.01
N TYR A 266 5.36 -14.73 0.56
CA TYR A 266 4.45 -15.57 1.35
C TYR A 266 4.36 -17.00 0.83
N ALA A 267 3.94 -17.93 1.68
CA ALA A 267 3.90 -19.36 1.33
C ALA A 267 2.77 -19.76 0.38
N LYS A 268 1.73 -18.93 0.25
CA LYS A 268 0.57 -19.18 -0.60
C LYS A 268 -0.07 -17.88 -1.06
N LEU A 269 -0.96 -17.98 -2.06
CA LEU A 269 -1.91 -16.92 -2.42
C LEU A 269 -3.33 -17.49 -2.41
N ALA A 270 -4.11 -17.14 -1.39
CA ALA A 270 -5.54 -17.47 -1.31
C ALA A 270 -6.37 -16.24 -1.71
N ASN A 271 -7.35 -16.44 -2.57
CA ASN A 271 -8.31 -15.42 -3.01
C ASN A 271 -9.65 -15.76 -2.37
N MET A 272 -10.12 -14.94 -1.44
CA MET A 272 -11.25 -15.22 -0.57
C MET A 272 -12.41 -14.26 -0.83
N GLN A 273 -13.60 -14.80 -1.12
CA GLN A 273 -14.85 -14.05 -1.09
C GLN A 273 -15.22 -13.76 0.36
N ALA A 274 -15.43 -12.49 0.71
CA ALA A 274 -15.60 -12.08 2.09
C ALA A 274 -16.62 -10.96 2.25
N LYS A 275 -17.17 -10.83 3.44
CA LYS A 275 -17.94 -9.66 3.82
C LYS A 275 -16.99 -8.59 4.29
N THR A 276 -16.70 -7.64 3.44
CA THR A 276 -15.88 -6.45 3.71
C THR A 276 -16.57 -5.20 3.17
N GLN A 277 -16.23 -4.05 3.72
CA GLN A 277 -16.69 -2.75 3.21
C GLN A 277 -15.87 -2.24 2.01
N TRP A 278 -14.72 -2.86 1.75
CA TRP A 278 -13.79 -2.51 0.68
C TRP A 278 -14.08 -3.32 -0.58
N GLY A 279 -13.59 -2.86 -1.73
CA GLY A 279 -13.61 -3.66 -2.97
C GLY A 279 -12.75 -4.90 -2.85
N GLY A 280 -11.54 -4.73 -2.35
CA GLY A 280 -10.59 -5.75 -1.96
C GLY A 280 -9.88 -5.36 -0.67
N LEU A 281 -9.21 -6.32 -0.05
CA LEU A 281 -8.28 -6.17 1.06
C LEU A 281 -7.08 -7.04 0.79
N GLU A 282 -5.95 -6.43 0.71
CA GLU A 282 -4.67 -6.98 0.31
C GLU A 282 -4.05 -7.97 1.29
N ASN A 283 -4.76 -8.48 2.27
CA ASN A 283 -4.18 -9.29 3.36
C ASN A 283 -3.10 -10.27 2.90
N ALA A 284 -2.01 -10.34 3.65
CA ALA A 284 -0.80 -11.06 3.28
C ALA A 284 -1.06 -12.54 2.99
N GLY A 285 -0.83 -12.96 1.74
CA GLY A 285 -1.05 -14.32 1.28
C GLY A 285 -2.51 -14.80 1.31
N THR A 286 -3.48 -13.94 1.69
CA THR A 286 -4.91 -14.29 1.82
C THR A 286 -5.78 -13.07 1.51
N ILE A 287 -5.89 -12.71 0.24
CA ILE A 287 -6.62 -11.54 -0.23
C ILE A 287 -8.13 -11.76 -0.05
N ALA A 288 -8.82 -10.76 0.51
CA ALA A 288 -10.27 -10.77 0.65
C ALA A 288 -10.93 -9.85 -0.39
N TYR A 289 -11.93 -10.33 -1.10
CA TYR A 289 -12.72 -9.56 -2.06
C TYR A 289 -14.18 -9.48 -1.58
N PHE A 290 -14.84 -8.34 -1.81
CA PHE A 290 -16.22 -8.15 -1.41
C PHE A 290 -17.18 -9.20 -1.99
N GLU A 291 -18.28 -9.45 -1.31
CA GLU A 291 -19.21 -10.57 -1.63
C GLU A 291 -19.70 -10.58 -3.08
N ASN A 292 -19.90 -9.39 -3.69
CA ASN A 292 -20.38 -9.28 -5.07
C ASN A 292 -19.25 -9.20 -6.12
N SER A 293 -17.99 -9.44 -5.73
CA SER A 293 -16.88 -9.56 -6.67
C SER A 293 -17.02 -10.77 -7.60
N VAL A 294 -17.72 -11.80 -7.15
CA VAL A 294 -18.01 -12.99 -7.97
C VAL A 294 -19.21 -12.74 -8.87
N THR A 295 -18.97 -12.61 -10.16
CA THR A 295 -19.95 -12.29 -11.19
C THR A 295 -20.09 -13.37 -12.25
N GLY A 296 -19.11 -14.26 -12.40
CA GLY A 296 -19.01 -15.26 -13.46
C GLY A 296 -18.59 -14.67 -14.83
N LYS A 297 -18.15 -13.39 -14.87
CA LYS A 297 -17.84 -12.67 -16.11
C LYS A 297 -16.39 -12.20 -16.20
N ASN A 298 -15.55 -12.51 -15.18
CA ASN A 298 -14.17 -12.06 -15.05
C ASN A 298 -14.01 -10.52 -15.04
N GLU A 299 -15.01 -9.80 -14.49
CA GLU A 299 -15.03 -8.32 -14.46
C GLU A 299 -14.08 -7.73 -13.40
N VAL A 300 -13.51 -8.56 -12.51
CA VAL A 300 -12.68 -8.14 -11.39
C VAL A 300 -11.17 -8.28 -11.63
N GLU A 301 -10.73 -8.49 -12.88
CA GLU A 301 -9.32 -8.66 -13.21
C GLU A 301 -8.44 -7.50 -12.74
N GLY A 302 -8.87 -6.26 -12.98
CA GLY A 302 -8.15 -5.07 -12.53
C GLY A 302 -8.06 -4.96 -11.01
N LEU A 303 -9.13 -5.31 -10.29
CA LEU A 303 -9.14 -5.37 -8.82
C LEU A 303 -8.18 -6.46 -8.34
N ILE A 304 -8.23 -7.67 -8.91
CA ILE A 304 -7.33 -8.76 -8.53
C ILE A 304 -5.87 -8.37 -8.80
N ALA A 305 -5.59 -7.68 -9.91
CA ALA A 305 -4.24 -7.21 -10.21
C ALA A 305 -3.75 -6.18 -9.16
N HIS A 306 -4.63 -5.28 -8.71
CA HIS A 306 -4.34 -4.32 -7.64
C HIS A 306 -4.02 -5.03 -6.32
N GLU A 307 -4.88 -5.92 -5.85
CA GLU A 307 -4.70 -6.61 -4.57
C GLU A 307 -3.48 -7.55 -4.57
N VAL A 308 -3.18 -8.18 -5.70
CA VAL A 308 -1.98 -9.02 -5.83
C VAL A 308 -0.71 -8.15 -5.86
N ALA A 309 -0.73 -6.95 -6.47
CA ALA A 309 0.41 -6.04 -6.45
C ALA A 309 0.79 -5.59 -5.04
N HIS A 310 -0.19 -5.43 -4.17
CA HIS A 310 0.04 -5.13 -2.75
C HIS A 310 0.91 -6.17 -2.05
N GLN A 311 0.97 -7.41 -2.51
CA GLN A 311 1.81 -8.42 -1.89
C GLN A 311 3.29 -8.05 -1.93
N TRP A 312 3.71 -7.22 -2.91
CA TRP A 312 5.04 -6.59 -3.00
C TRP A 312 5.06 -5.21 -2.35
N PHE A 313 4.08 -4.35 -2.67
CA PHE A 313 4.04 -2.93 -2.26
C PHE A 313 2.85 -2.67 -1.34
N GLY A 314 3.10 -2.43 -0.07
CA GLY A 314 2.11 -2.32 1.00
C GLY A 314 2.21 -3.44 2.03
N ASN A 315 2.47 -4.68 1.58
CA ASN A 315 2.60 -5.83 2.46
C ASN A 315 4.06 -6.20 2.74
N SER A 316 4.81 -6.62 1.73
CA SER A 316 6.22 -6.99 1.91
C SER A 316 7.08 -5.75 2.10
N ALA A 317 7.13 -4.83 1.15
CA ALA A 317 7.67 -3.48 1.32
C ALA A 317 6.53 -2.54 1.76
N SER A 318 6.34 -2.35 3.06
CA SER A 318 5.25 -1.53 3.61
C SER A 318 5.67 -0.08 3.74
N GLU A 319 4.70 0.84 3.73
CA GLU A 319 4.90 2.18 4.27
C GLU A 319 5.27 2.10 5.75
N LYS A 320 6.20 2.93 6.18
CA LYS A 320 6.62 3.04 7.59
C LYS A 320 5.71 3.95 8.41
N ASP A 321 4.94 4.77 7.71
CA ASP A 321 4.15 5.86 8.26
C ASP A 321 2.91 6.05 7.39
N TRP A 322 1.76 6.31 7.96
CA TRP A 322 0.49 6.45 7.25
C TRP A 322 0.51 7.55 6.19
N ASN A 323 1.30 8.60 6.37
CA ASN A 323 1.44 9.66 5.38
C ASN A 323 2.14 9.21 4.10
N HIS A 324 2.82 8.06 4.13
CA HIS A 324 3.49 7.47 2.97
C HIS A 324 2.68 6.33 2.31
N VAL A 325 1.38 6.21 2.60
CA VAL A 325 0.51 5.14 2.10
C VAL A 325 0.43 5.07 0.57
N TRP A 326 0.80 6.12 -0.16
CA TRP A 326 0.90 6.07 -1.61
C TRP A 326 1.96 5.06 -2.12
N LEU A 327 2.95 4.69 -1.28
CA LEU A 327 3.91 3.59 -1.54
C LEU A 327 3.22 2.22 -1.57
N SER A 328 2.03 2.10 -0.98
CA SER A 328 1.13 0.97 -1.08
C SER A 328 0.15 1.18 -2.23
N GLU A 329 -0.76 2.12 -2.10
CA GLU A 329 -1.92 2.29 -2.97
C GLU A 329 -1.58 2.80 -4.38
N GLY A 330 -0.69 3.77 -4.49
CA GLY A 330 -0.24 4.29 -5.78
C GLY A 330 0.55 3.26 -6.59
N PHE A 331 1.36 2.47 -5.89
CA PHE A 331 2.07 1.34 -6.52
C PHE A 331 1.07 0.28 -6.99
N ALA A 332 0.17 -0.19 -6.14
CA ALA A 332 -0.80 -1.21 -6.53
C ALA A 332 -1.68 -0.75 -7.70
N THR A 333 -2.11 0.52 -7.70
CA THR A 333 -2.86 1.13 -8.81
C THR A 333 -2.07 1.08 -10.12
N TYR A 334 -0.83 1.55 -10.11
CA TYR A 334 -0.03 1.59 -11.33
C TYR A 334 0.40 0.20 -11.80
N PHE A 335 0.74 -0.71 -10.88
CA PHE A 335 1.14 -2.08 -11.23
C PHE A 335 -0.03 -2.90 -11.77
N ALA A 336 -1.27 -2.64 -11.35
CA ALA A 336 -2.45 -3.19 -12.00
C ALA A 336 -2.58 -2.72 -13.45
N ILE A 337 -2.31 -1.43 -13.73
CA ILE A 337 -2.28 -0.87 -15.09
C ILE A 337 -1.14 -1.52 -15.91
N LEU A 338 0.05 -1.71 -15.33
CA LEU A 338 1.17 -2.37 -16.02
C LEU A 338 0.88 -3.84 -16.35
N TYR A 339 0.19 -4.57 -15.47
CA TYR A 339 -0.28 -5.90 -15.77
C TYR A 339 -1.25 -5.87 -16.98
N GLN A 340 -2.24 -4.98 -16.96
CA GLN A 340 -3.19 -4.84 -18.08
C GLN A 340 -2.50 -4.39 -19.38
N GLU A 341 -1.50 -3.49 -19.31
CA GLU A 341 -0.65 -3.13 -20.45
C GLU A 341 0.03 -4.36 -21.04
N SER A 342 0.54 -5.26 -20.20
CA SER A 342 1.22 -6.48 -20.67
C SER A 342 0.29 -7.48 -21.37
N VAL A 343 -0.99 -7.49 -21.01
CA VAL A 343 -2.00 -8.40 -21.57
C VAL A 343 -2.70 -7.80 -22.80
N TYR A 344 -3.06 -6.52 -22.73
CA TYR A 344 -3.94 -5.85 -23.69
C TYR A 344 -3.23 -4.78 -24.53
N GLY A 345 -1.98 -4.47 -24.23
CA GLY A 345 -1.17 -3.49 -24.95
C GLY A 345 -1.31 -2.05 -24.45
N ASN A 346 -0.53 -1.15 -25.06
CA ASN A 346 -0.39 0.25 -24.63
C ASN A 346 -1.70 1.05 -24.66
N GLU A 347 -2.61 0.75 -25.57
CA GLU A 347 -3.90 1.47 -25.62
C GLU A 347 -4.72 1.23 -24.33
N LYS A 348 -4.64 0.05 -23.73
CA LYS A 348 -5.29 -0.23 -22.44
C LYS A 348 -4.69 0.58 -21.30
N ARG A 349 -3.35 0.71 -21.25
CA ARG A 349 -2.66 1.58 -20.29
C ARG A 349 -3.15 3.03 -20.41
N LYS A 350 -3.25 3.55 -21.65
CA LYS A 350 -3.72 4.92 -21.91
C LYS A 350 -5.18 5.10 -21.45
N GLU A 351 -6.04 4.14 -21.74
CA GLU A 351 -7.45 4.15 -21.33
C GLU A 351 -7.58 4.27 -19.81
N GLU A 352 -6.88 3.41 -19.05
CA GLU A 352 -6.93 3.42 -17.58
C GLU A 352 -6.36 4.73 -17.00
N LEU A 353 -5.23 5.21 -17.53
CA LEU A 353 -4.63 6.47 -17.10
C LEU A 353 -5.54 7.68 -17.39
N GLU A 354 -6.27 7.71 -18.51
CA GLU A 354 -7.22 8.79 -18.80
C GLU A 354 -8.44 8.76 -17.86
N LEU A 355 -8.91 7.56 -17.47
CA LEU A 355 -9.95 7.44 -16.45
C LEU A 355 -9.45 7.98 -15.10
N ASP A 356 -8.23 7.63 -14.71
CA ASP A 356 -7.60 8.12 -13.49
C ASP A 356 -7.36 9.64 -13.53
N ARG A 357 -6.88 10.19 -14.66
CA ARG A 357 -6.72 11.64 -14.87
C ARG A 357 -8.01 12.40 -14.57
N LYS A 358 -9.12 11.92 -15.12
CA LYS A 358 -10.43 12.52 -14.89
C LYS A 358 -10.81 12.49 -13.41
N GLN A 359 -10.62 11.34 -12.73
CA GLN A 359 -10.90 11.22 -11.31
C GLN A 359 -10.04 12.19 -10.47
N ILE A 360 -8.76 12.34 -10.81
CA ILE A 360 -7.83 13.26 -10.12
C ILE A 360 -8.30 14.70 -10.26
N ILE A 361 -8.67 15.12 -11.48
CA ILE A 361 -9.15 16.49 -11.73
C ILE A 361 -10.46 16.76 -10.97
N ASP A 362 -11.43 15.86 -11.07
CA ASP A 362 -12.73 15.96 -10.38
C ASP A 362 -12.55 15.99 -8.85
N TYR A 363 -11.61 15.21 -8.32
CA TYR A 363 -11.30 15.18 -6.89
C TYR A 363 -10.63 16.48 -6.43
N TYR A 364 -9.63 16.96 -7.17
CA TYR A 364 -8.89 18.17 -6.83
C TYR A 364 -9.79 19.42 -6.72
N LEU A 365 -10.81 19.54 -7.55
CA LEU A 365 -11.78 20.64 -7.48
C LEU A 365 -12.50 20.73 -6.13
N LYS A 366 -12.64 19.60 -5.42
CA LYS A 366 -13.33 19.50 -4.12
C LYS A 366 -12.36 19.44 -2.95
N HIS A 367 -11.19 18.83 -3.18
CA HIS A 367 -10.20 18.49 -2.16
C HIS A 367 -8.77 18.86 -2.61
N PRO A 368 -8.42 20.16 -2.65
CA PRO A 368 -7.13 20.64 -3.15
C PRO A 368 -6.00 20.37 -2.16
N SER A 369 -5.52 19.14 -2.11
CA SER A 369 -4.44 18.67 -1.23
C SER A 369 -3.30 18.00 -2.01
N PRO A 370 -2.09 17.89 -1.44
CA PRO A 370 -1.01 17.06 -1.98
C PRO A 370 -1.29 15.56 -1.75
N ILE A 371 -0.42 14.69 -2.28
CA ILE A 371 -0.45 13.24 -1.98
C ILE A 371 -0.03 13.01 -0.53
N ILE A 372 1.09 13.61 -0.12
CA ILE A 372 1.58 13.57 1.26
C ILE A 372 1.13 14.85 1.95
N ASP A 373 0.09 14.72 2.77
CA ASP A 373 -0.48 15.82 3.55
C ASP A 373 -0.25 15.59 5.04
N PRO A 374 0.72 16.28 5.67
CA PRO A 374 1.03 16.10 7.09
C PRO A 374 -0.08 16.60 8.02
N SER A 375 -1.10 17.28 7.51
CA SER A 375 -2.26 17.70 8.30
C SER A 375 -3.25 16.56 8.58
N ILE A 376 -3.16 15.46 7.84
CA ILE A 376 -4.02 14.28 8.03
C ILE A 376 -3.40 13.41 9.13
N THR A 377 -4.08 13.36 10.28
CA THR A 377 -3.67 12.54 11.45
C THR A 377 -4.51 11.29 11.64
N ASP A 378 -5.66 11.20 10.98
CA ASP A 378 -6.56 10.04 11.00
C ASP A 378 -6.21 9.09 9.85
N PRO A 379 -5.71 7.87 10.12
CA PRO A 379 -5.34 6.92 9.08
C PRO A 379 -6.47 6.56 8.11
N MET A 380 -7.73 6.62 8.55
CA MET A 380 -8.89 6.39 7.66
C MET A 380 -9.05 7.46 6.56
N LYS A 381 -8.44 8.64 6.74
CA LYS A 381 -8.55 9.76 5.81
C LYS A 381 -7.38 9.87 4.83
N VAL A 382 -6.35 9.05 4.98
CA VAL A 382 -5.21 9.05 4.04
C VAL A 382 -5.56 8.37 2.71
N LEU A 383 -6.59 7.51 2.70
CA LEU A 383 -7.08 6.88 1.47
C LEU A 383 -7.88 7.89 0.64
N SER A 384 -7.39 8.21 -0.53
CA SER A 384 -8.00 9.18 -1.41
C SER A 384 -7.52 8.99 -2.85
N VAL A 385 -8.21 9.62 -3.80
CA VAL A 385 -7.77 9.67 -5.21
C VAL A 385 -6.32 10.16 -5.35
N ASN A 386 -5.83 10.97 -4.40
CA ASN A 386 -4.43 11.40 -4.40
C ASN A 386 -3.46 10.24 -4.10
N THR A 387 -3.79 9.37 -3.15
CA THR A 387 -2.91 8.27 -2.76
C THR A 387 -2.98 7.10 -3.74
N TYR A 388 -4.12 6.87 -4.38
CA TYR A 388 -4.34 5.85 -5.41
C TYR A 388 -3.95 6.35 -6.80
N GLN A 389 -4.87 7.03 -7.48
CA GLN A 389 -4.76 7.40 -8.89
C GLN A 389 -3.61 8.37 -9.14
N LYS A 390 -3.51 9.46 -8.35
CA LYS A 390 -2.41 10.41 -8.53
C LYS A 390 -1.06 9.79 -8.13
N GLY A 391 -1.02 8.93 -7.09
CA GLY A 391 0.16 8.13 -6.76
C GLY A 391 0.61 7.23 -7.91
N GLY A 392 -0.33 6.56 -8.57
CA GLY A 392 -0.08 5.78 -9.79
C GLY A 392 0.45 6.64 -10.94
N TRP A 393 -0.13 7.82 -11.15
CA TRP A 393 0.35 8.77 -12.16
C TRP A 393 1.78 9.26 -11.89
N VAL A 394 2.18 9.43 -10.63
CA VAL A 394 3.58 9.78 -10.30
C VAL A 394 4.53 8.69 -10.79
N LEU A 395 4.18 7.42 -10.64
CA LEU A 395 4.99 6.30 -11.14
C LEU A 395 5.02 6.25 -12.68
N ASN A 396 3.90 6.53 -13.35
CA ASN A 396 3.83 6.62 -14.81
C ASN A 396 4.75 7.73 -15.34
N MET A 397 4.68 8.92 -14.75
CA MET A 397 5.56 10.06 -15.10
C MET A 397 7.03 9.75 -14.79
N LEU A 398 7.32 9.06 -13.71
CA LEU A 398 8.68 8.64 -13.35
C LEU A 398 9.23 7.64 -14.37
N ARG A 399 8.41 6.65 -14.80
CA ARG A 399 8.78 5.69 -15.85
C ARG A 399 9.14 6.40 -17.16
N HIS A 400 8.33 7.38 -17.58
CA HIS A 400 8.62 8.17 -18.78
C HIS A 400 9.91 8.97 -18.64
N LYS A 401 10.11 9.62 -17.48
CA LYS A 401 11.31 10.43 -17.22
C LYS A 401 12.60 9.62 -17.26
N LEU A 402 12.60 8.42 -16.67
CA LEU A 402 13.79 7.59 -16.51
C LEU A 402 14.00 6.57 -17.64
N GLY A 403 12.95 6.29 -18.40
CA GLY A 403 12.89 5.18 -19.35
C GLY A 403 12.69 3.82 -18.67
N ASP A 404 12.20 2.85 -19.43
CA ASP A 404 11.81 1.52 -18.92
C ASP A 404 12.96 0.79 -18.21
N GLU A 405 14.17 0.83 -18.76
CA GLU A 405 15.31 0.11 -18.19
C GLU A 405 15.63 0.58 -16.76
N SER A 406 15.81 1.90 -16.57
CA SER A 406 16.12 2.48 -15.27
C SER A 406 14.93 2.36 -14.30
N PHE A 407 13.72 2.57 -14.77
CA PHE A 407 12.51 2.42 -13.96
C PHE A 407 12.41 1.00 -13.38
N TRP A 408 12.40 -0.03 -14.22
CA TRP A 408 12.27 -1.42 -13.76
C TRP A 408 13.47 -1.89 -12.92
N LYS A 409 14.67 -1.43 -13.22
CA LYS A 409 15.84 -1.69 -12.37
C LYS A 409 15.68 -1.04 -10.99
N GLY A 410 15.17 0.19 -10.94
CA GLY A 410 14.88 0.90 -9.69
C GLY A 410 13.81 0.19 -8.86
N ILE A 411 12.70 -0.22 -9.48
CA ILE A 411 11.61 -0.97 -8.83
C ILE A 411 12.14 -2.27 -8.21
N ARG A 412 12.91 -3.06 -8.94
CA ARG A 412 13.51 -4.31 -8.43
C ARG A 412 14.49 -4.05 -7.30
N THR A 413 15.28 -2.97 -7.40
CA THR A 413 16.24 -2.60 -6.36
C THR A 413 15.53 -2.14 -5.09
N TYR A 414 14.47 -1.34 -5.22
CA TYR A 414 13.64 -0.90 -4.11
C TYR A 414 12.99 -2.09 -3.39
N TYR A 415 12.34 -2.98 -4.14
CA TYR A 415 11.73 -4.16 -3.54
C TYR A 415 12.76 -5.02 -2.82
N LYS A 416 13.90 -5.31 -3.45
CA LYS A 416 14.98 -6.10 -2.83
C LYS A 416 15.51 -5.48 -1.53
N ALA A 417 15.59 -4.15 -1.47
CA ALA A 417 16.09 -3.43 -0.30
C ALA A 417 15.09 -3.41 0.87
N PHE A 418 13.79 -3.38 0.56
CA PHE A 418 12.74 -3.23 1.56
C PHE A 418 11.80 -4.44 1.66
N GLN A 419 12.12 -5.55 1.00
CA GLN A 419 11.39 -6.81 1.15
C GLN A 419 11.29 -7.19 2.64
N ASN A 420 10.06 -7.49 3.11
CA ASN A 420 9.74 -7.81 4.50
C ASN A 420 10.11 -6.71 5.51
N SER A 421 10.17 -5.48 5.05
CA SER A 421 10.53 -4.29 5.84
C SER A 421 9.57 -3.13 5.53
N ASN A 422 9.92 -1.93 5.96
CA ASN A 422 9.15 -0.73 5.68
C ASN A 422 10.01 0.43 5.21
N ALA A 423 9.42 1.33 4.40
CA ALA A 423 10.07 2.45 3.76
C ALA A 423 9.25 3.73 3.85
N ILE A 424 9.91 4.87 3.63
CA ILE A 424 9.29 6.16 3.38
C ILE A 424 9.58 6.63 1.95
N SER A 425 8.91 7.66 1.49
CA SER A 425 9.09 8.19 0.12
C SER A 425 10.53 8.57 -0.21
N ALA A 426 11.28 9.07 0.77
CA ALA A 426 12.68 9.42 0.58
C ALA A 426 13.58 8.20 0.31
N ASP A 427 13.24 7.03 0.85
CA ASP A 427 13.97 5.79 0.58
C ASP A 427 13.77 5.36 -0.87
N PHE A 428 12.53 5.46 -1.38
CA PHE A 428 12.23 5.18 -2.79
C PHE A 428 12.93 6.15 -3.73
N GLN A 429 12.83 7.47 -3.45
CA GLN A 429 13.52 8.50 -4.21
C GLN A 429 15.00 8.20 -4.32
N LYS A 430 15.67 7.98 -3.19
CA LYS A 430 17.10 7.68 -3.12
C LYS A 430 17.51 6.51 -4.03
N ILE A 431 16.75 5.42 -4.00
CA ILE A 431 17.04 4.26 -4.85
C ILE A 431 16.87 4.60 -6.34
N MET A 432 15.83 5.35 -6.69
CA MET A 432 15.60 5.74 -8.07
C MET A 432 16.71 6.67 -8.58
N GLU A 433 17.21 7.58 -7.75
CA GLU A 433 18.37 8.44 -8.03
C GLU A 433 19.67 7.64 -8.21
N GLU A 434 19.96 6.70 -7.29
CA GLU A 434 21.13 5.83 -7.35
C GLU A 434 21.15 4.97 -8.62
N VAL A 435 19.99 4.47 -9.04
CA VAL A 435 19.88 3.60 -10.22
C VAL A 435 19.95 4.36 -11.53
N SER A 436 19.34 5.54 -11.60
CA SER A 436 19.24 6.34 -12.82
C SER A 436 20.42 7.29 -13.02
N GLY A 437 21.05 7.73 -11.93
CA GLY A 437 22.03 8.83 -11.92
C GLY A 437 21.40 10.22 -12.07
N GLU A 438 20.06 10.32 -12.00
CA GLU A 438 19.29 11.56 -12.11
C GLU A 438 19.01 12.14 -10.72
N ASP A 439 19.02 13.48 -10.59
CA ASP A 439 18.46 14.17 -9.43
C ASP A 439 16.94 14.24 -9.57
N LEU A 440 16.23 13.63 -8.62
CA LEU A 440 14.77 13.53 -8.59
C LEU A 440 14.12 14.40 -7.50
N GLU A 441 14.88 15.19 -6.76
CA GLU A 441 14.37 16.04 -5.67
C GLU A 441 13.22 16.95 -6.14
N THR A 442 13.43 17.70 -7.24
CA THR A 442 12.39 18.58 -7.81
C THR A 442 11.17 17.78 -8.28
N PHE A 443 11.36 16.59 -8.85
CA PHE A 443 10.27 15.72 -9.29
C PHE A 443 9.40 15.30 -8.12
N PHE A 444 9.96 14.68 -7.09
CA PHE A 444 9.19 14.20 -5.94
C PHE A 444 8.58 15.35 -5.13
N GLN A 445 9.31 16.47 -4.96
CA GLN A 445 8.80 17.64 -4.25
C GLN A 445 7.52 18.20 -4.93
N GLN A 446 7.51 18.33 -6.24
CA GLN A 446 6.33 18.88 -6.93
C GLN A 446 5.16 17.91 -7.02
N TRP A 447 5.42 16.59 -7.17
CA TRP A 447 4.34 15.63 -7.39
C TRP A 447 3.77 15.02 -6.11
N LEU A 448 4.57 14.89 -5.05
CA LEU A 448 4.12 14.32 -3.77
C LEU A 448 3.68 15.38 -2.76
N PHE A 449 4.42 16.51 -2.66
CA PHE A 449 4.23 17.49 -1.58
C PHE A 449 3.55 18.78 -2.05
N THR A 450 3.37 18.96 -3.36
CA THR A 450 2.66 20.12 -3.90
C THR A 450 1.25 19.73 -4.34
N LYS A 451 0.26 20.54 -3.97
CA LYS A 451 -1.12 20.31 -4.39
C LYS A 451 -1.33 20.60 -5.86
N GLY A 452 -2.31 19.91 -6.46
CA GLY A 452 -2.75 20.17 -7.83
C GLY A 452 -1.91 19.47 -8.89
N HIS A 453 -2.05 19.97 -10.09
CA HIS A 453 -1.42 19.50 -11.34
C HIS A 453 -1.29 20.70 -12.29
N PRO A 454 -0.55 20.61 -13.39
CA PRO A 454 -0.53 21.64 -14.43
C PRO A 454 -1.93 21.84 -15.03
N GLU A 455 -2.37 23.10 -15.09
CA GLU A 455 -3.55 23.52 -15.83
C GLU A 455 -3.06 24.22 -17.11
N LEU A 456 -3.17 23.53 -18.25
CA LEU A 456 -2.56 23.97 -19.49
C LEU A 456 -3.58 24.61 -20.43
N LYS A 457 -3.35 25.86 -20.81
CA LYS A 457 -3.98 26.49 -21.96
C LYS A 457 -2.97 26.57 -23.09
N TRP A 458 -3.37 26.17 -24.30
CA TRP A 458 -2.45 26.14 -25.41
C TRP A 458 -3.14 26.43 -26.75
N ASP A 459 -2.36 26.89 -27.71
CA ASP A 459 -2.76 27.09 -29.10
C ASP A 459 -1.59 26.80 -30.04
N TRP A 460 -1.87 26.66 -31.30
CA TRP A 460 -0.85 26.53 -32.33
C TRP A 460 -1.16 27.30 -33.61
N SER A 461 -0.11 27.66 -34.31
CA SER A 461 -0.20 28.31 -35.61
C SER A 461 0.90 27.81 -36.56
N TYR A 462 0.62 27.85 -37.87
CA TYR A 462 1.62 27.48 -38.87
C TYR A 462 1.79 28.60 -39.86
N ASN A 463 3.03 29.10 -39.97
CA ASN A 463 3.37 30.16 -40.90
C ASN A 463 4.84 30.05 -41.34
N LYS A 464 5.15 30.31 -42.62
CA LYS A 464 6.50 30.32 -43.19
C LYS A 464 7.31 29.07 -42.83
N ARG A 465 6.73 27.87 -42.99
CA ARG A 465 7.33 26.57 -42.67
C ARG A 465 7.73 26.42 -41.19
N LYS A 466 7.01 27.10 -40.30
CA LYS A 466 7.18 26.98 -38.85
C LYS A 466 5.83 26.69 -38.21
N LEU A 467 5.77 25.60 -37.47
CA LEU A 467 4.70 25.32 -36.49
C LEU A 467 5.12 25.96 -35.17
N GLN A 468 4.33 26.89 -34.67
CA GLN A 468 4.53 27.54 -33.38
C GLN A 468 3.44 27.06 -32.43
N ILE A 469 3.82 26.57 -31.25
CA ILE A 469 2.94 26.12 -30.19
C ILE A 469 3.20 27.06 -28.99
N ASN A 470 2.12 27.65 -28.46
CA ASN A 470 2.16 28.48 -27.27
C ASN A 470 1.50 27.68 -26.15
N ILE A 471 2.12 27.57 -24.99
CA ILE A 471 1.63 26.80 -23.85
C ILE A 471 1.72 27.69 -22.61
N ALA A 472 0.64 27.79 -21.84
CA ALA A 472 0.58 28.56 -20.60
C ALA A 472 0.08 27.68 -19.46
N GLN A 473 0.75 27.72 -18.31
CA GLN A 473 0.28 27.16 -17.06
C GLN A 473 -0.60 28.19 -16.36
N LEU A 474 -1.85 27.85 -16.03
CA LEU A 474 -2.83 28.78 -15.48
C LEU A 474 -2.94 28.73 -13.95
N GLN A 475 -2.54 27.64 -13.32
CA GLN A 475 -2.55 27.52 -11.85
C GLN A 475 -1.60 28.54 -11.20
N LYS A 476 -2.01 29.13 -10.05
CA LYS A 476 -1.32 30.28 -9.45
C LYS A 476 -0.34 29.91 -8.33
N HIS A 477 -0.45 28.73 -7.78
CA HIS A 477 0.25 28.35 -6.55
C HIS A 477 1.65 27.74 -6.80
N HIS A 478 1.90 27.21 -7.99
CA HIS A 478 3.17 26.56 -8.34
C HIS A 478 3.36 26.54 -9.85
N ILE A 479 4.59 26.66 -10.33
CA ILE A 479 4.96 26.41 -11.72
C ILE A 479 5.59 25.03 -11.78
N PHE A 480 4.87 24.08 -12.37
CA PHE A 480 5.37 22.71 -12.54
C PHE A 480 6.45 22.66 -13.63
N LYS A 481 7.42 21.78 -13.44
CA LYS A 481 8.51 21.54 -14.40
C LYS A 481 8.39 20.10 -14.91
N PHE A 482 8.28 19.94 -16.22
CA PHE A 482 8.07 18.63 -16.84
C PHE A 482 8.42 18.61 -18.31
N PRO A 483 8.86 17.48 -18.87
CA PRO A 483 8.88 17.27 -20.31
C PRO A 483 7.44 17.13 -20.82
N LEU A 484 7.12 17.77 -21.93
CA LEU A 484 5.84 17.66 -22.59
C LEU A 484 6.04 17.12 -24.01
N GLU A 485 5.37 16.04 -24.32
CA GLU A 485 5.29 15.51 -25.67
C GLU A 485 4.23 16.26 -26.50
N ILE A 486 4.56 16.55 -27.74
CA ILE A 486 3.70 17.22 -28.71
C ILE A 486 3.57 16.30 -29.93
N GLY A 487 2.40 15.73 -30.12
CA GLY A 487 2.06 14.92 -31.27
C GLY A 487 1.64 15.81 -32.45
N VAL A 488 2.38 15.74 -33.55
CA VAL A 488 2.08 16.43 -34.81
C VAL A 488 1.60 15.41 -35.82
N ILE A 489 0.34 15.52 -36.22
CA ILE A 489 -0.32 14.60 -37.15
C ILE A 489 -0.32 15.21 -38.54
N LYS A 490 0.24 14.45 -39.51
CA LYS A 490 0.26 14.80 -40.93
C LYS A 490 0.06 13.55 -41.80
N ASP A 491 -0.87 13.62 -42.72
CA ASP A 491 -1.20 12.52 -43.64
C ASP A 491 -1.42 11.17 -42.91
N GLY A 492 -2.13 11.23 -41.76
CA GLY A 492 -2.43 10.10 -40.89
C GLY A 492 -1.26 9.56 -40.08
N LYS A 493 -0.07 10.16 -40.17
CA LYS A 493 1.10 9.79 -39.37
C LYS A 493 1.31 10.79 -38.24
N ILE A 494 1.61 10.26 -37.05
CA ILE A 494 2.01 11.07 -35.88
C ILE A 494 3.52 11.12 -35.79
N THR A 495 4.05 12.31 -35.51
CA THR A 495 5.46 12.54 -35.16
C THR A 495 5.49 13.27 -33.84
N THR A 496 6.18 12.69 -32.85
CA THR A 496 6.26 13.26 -31.48
C THR A 496 7.51 14.11 -31.34
N TYR A 497 7.35 15.29 -30.73
CA TYR A 497 8.39 16.23 -30.35
C TYR A 497 8.29 16.49 -28.86
N THR A 498 9.43 16.57 -28.17
CA THR A 498 9.46 16.86 -26.72
C THR A 498 9.95 18.28 -26.48
N THR A 499 9.38 18.96 -25.51
CA THR A 499 9.82 20.28 -25.03
C THR A 499 9.76 20.34 -23.51
N GLU A 500 10.77 20.96 -22.88
CA GLU A 500 10.76 21.21 -21.44
C GLU A 500 9.86 22.41 -21.11
N ILE A 501 8.92 22.20 -20.20
CA ILE A 501 8.09 23.25 -19.61
C ILE A 501 8.64 23.55 -18.21
N ASP A 502 9.22 24.72 -18.03
CA ASP A 502 9.89 25.18 -16.81
C ASP A 502 9.46 26.59 -16.38
N THR A 503 8.55 27.20 -17.12
CA THR A 503 8.04 28.56 -16.94
C THR A 503 6.53 28.62 -17.09
N ALA A 504 5.93 29.71 -16.62
CA ALA A 504 4.48 29.90 -16.74
C ALA A 504 3.99 29.98 -18.20
N VAL A 505 4.84 30.46 -19.11
CA VAL A 505 4.53 30.55 -20.55
C VAL A 505 5.72 30.03 -21.34
N LYS A 506 5.46 29.11 -22.26
CA LYS A 506 6.45 28.51 -23.15
C LYS A 506 6.01 28.66 -24.61
N LYS A 507 6.95 29.03 -25.46
CA LYS A 507 6.78 28.97 -26.92
C LYS A 507 7.73 27.92 -27.49
N HIS A 508 7.18 26.97 -28.20
CA HIS A 508 7.94 25.95 -28.90
C HIS A 508 7.75 26.09 -30.41
N THR A 509 8.83 25.94 -31.18
CA THR A 509 8.80 26.13 -32.64
C THR A 509 9.43 24.94 -33.34
N ILE A 510 8.65 24.28 -34.19
CA ILE A 510 9.07 23.15 -35.02
C ILE A 510 9.14 23.60 -36.48
N LYS A 511 10.27 23.34 -37.15
CA LYS A 511 10.40 23.56 -38.61
C LYS A 511 9.78 22.37 -39.34
N MET A 512 8.87 22.64 -40.30
CA MET A 512 8.25 21.62 -41.11
C MET A 512 7.80 22.16 -42.46
N ASP A 513 7.83 21.32 -43.48
CA ASP A 513 7.63 21.73 -44.89
C ASP A 513 6.17 22.07 -45.23
N SER A 514 5.21 21.50 -44.52
CA SER A 514 3.79 21.70 -44.77
C SER A 514 3.02 21.86 -43.45
N LYS A 515 1.84 22.47 -43.50
CA LYS A 515 0.95 22.64 -42.36
C LYS A 515 0.49 21.27 -41.85
N PRO A 516 0.53 20.97 -40.51
CA PRO A 516 -0.01 19.75 -39.95
C PRO A 516 -1.54 19.72 -40.06
N ASP A 517 -2.10 18.52 -40.05
CA ASP A 517 -3.54 18.31 -40.03
C ASP A 517 -4.10 18.55 -38.61
N LYS A 518 -3.35 18.09 -37.60
CA LYS A 518 -3.70 18.25 -36.18
C LYS A 518 -2.43 18.30 -35.32
N VAL A 519 -2.51 19.00 -34.20
CA VAL A 519 -1.53 18.97 -33.11
C VAL A 519 -2.26 18.53 -31.85
N ILE A 520 -1.63 17.70 -31.03
CA ILE A 520 -2.15 17.21 -29.74
C ILE A 520 -1.03 17.25 -28.70
N LEU A 521 -1.37 17.47 -27.45
CA LEU A 521 -0.43 17.32 -26.33
C LEU A 521 -0.48 15.89 -25.80
N ASP A 522 0.66 15.41 -25.35
CA ASP A 522 0.83 14.14 -24.62
C ASP A 522 0.12 12.93 -25.27
N PRO A 523 0.45 12.57 -26.53
CA PRO A 523 -0.26 11.55 -27.29
C PRO A 523 -0.23 10.16 -26.65
N GLU A 524 0.72 9.90 -25.75
CA GLU A 524 0.94 8.61 -25.10
C GLU A 524 0.53 8.59 -23.62
N SER A 525 -0.12 9.64 -23.10
CA SER A 525 -0.57 9.75 -21.71
C SER A 525 0.56 9.56 -20.69
N TRP A 526 1.65 10.31 -20.88
CA TRP A 526 2.81 10.32 -19.98
C TRP A 526 2.77 11.41 -18.91
N LEU A 527 1.92 12.43 -19.06
CA LEU A 527 1.86 13.59 -18.17
C LEU A 527 0.48 13.77 -17.54
N LEU A 528 0.42 13.91 -16.23
CA LEU A 528 -0.79 14.36 -15.54
C LEU A 528 -0.97 15.87 -15.71
N PHE A 529 -1.99 16.31 -16.44
CA PHE A 529 -2.38 17.70 -16.58
C PHE A 529 -3.87 17.85 -16.87
N GLU A 530 -4.40 19.03 -16.66
CA GLU A 530 -5.74 19.42 -17.09
C GLU A 530 -5.62 20.36 -18.31
N GLU A 531 -6.29 20.04 -19.40
CA GLU A 531 -6.41 20.93 -20.54
C GLU A 531 -7.55 21.94 -20.30
N LYS A 532 -7.21 23.24 -20.31
CA LYS A 532 -8.19 24.33 -20.14
C LYS A 532 -8.55 24.90 -21.51
N ASN A 533 -9.75 24.58 -21.94
CA ASN A 533 -10.37 25.21 -23.11
C ASN A 533 -11.02 26.57 -22.72
N ASP A 534 -11.13 27.48 -23.70
CA ASP A 534 -11.80 28.76 -23.50
C ASP A 534 -13.28 28.62 -23.17
#